data_3fa79bc3b13e471a1b0bf60037851fd4
#
_entry.id   3fa79bc3b13e471a1b0bf60037851fd4
#
_cell.length_a   1.000
_cell.length_b   1.000
_cell.length_c   1.000
_cell.angle_alpha   90.00
_cell.angle_beta   90.00
_cell.angle_gamma   90.00
#
_symmetry.space_group_name_H-M   'P 1'
#
loop_
_entity.id
_entity.type
_entity.pdbx_description
1 polymer ?
#
loop_
_entity_poly.entity_id
_entity_poly.type
_entity_poly.pdbx_seq_one_letter_code
_entity_poly.pdbx_strand_id
1 'polypeptide(L)'
;MTDTPWYLQEFKKSLTANGTLVPVVHQLLIEKRLKSTRDTEHLHPSEICKKDWCPRSSWYTIKGYEKNDESFTFQRLNVFEEGHLIHRKWQDWLTEAGVMVKAELPISDDDHLLLGHADGHVNINGKDMLIEIKSLGVGTFRFENYDLYKECNGNGDEMWKKLRTPFPSHVRQAMLYMHATGIHDLVFLYEWKATQEVKEFTVKFMPELVEPILSACVMVKKCVASGIPPMRPAWIEDEKNKTCKQCPYSKTCWRDYGTRDETSDQFTPEVNDGEVQRELQPPQPSDSGDAGDPGEPRRVIRR
;
A
#
# COMPACT_ATOMS: atom_id res chain seq x y z
N MET A 1 -20.59 -28.99 -23.61
CA MET A 1 -20.32 -29.08 -22.17
C MET A 1 -19.82 -27.71 -21.77
N THR A 2 -20.59 -26.94 -21.02
CA THR A 2 -20.17 -25.60 -20.56
C THR A 2 -19.11 -25.82 -19.50
N ASP A 3 -17.88 -25.36 -19.80
CA ASP A 3 -16.77 -25.43 -18.85
C ASP A 3 -17.20 -24.74 -17.54
N THR A 4 -17.04 -25.48 -16.45
CA THR A 4 -17.30 -24.93 -15.11
C THR A 4 -16.43 -23.69 -14.91
N PRO A 5 -16.99 -22.51 -14.62
CA PRO A 5 -16.21 -21.31 -14.41
C PRO A 5 -15.07 -21.55 -13.41
N TRP A 6 -13.90 -20.97 -13.65
CA TRP A 6 -12.69 -21.20 -12.86
C TRP A 6 -12.87 -20.96 -11.34
N TYR A 7 -13.68 -19.96 -10.95
CA TYR A 7 -14.00 -19.69 -9.54
C TYR A 7 -14.77 -20.82 -8.86
N LEU A 8 -15.61 -21.57 -9.61
CA LEU A 8 -16.28 -22.76 -9.10
C LEU A 8 -15.32 -23.96 -8.98
N GLN A 9 -14.24 -23.98 -9.75
CA GLN A 9 -13.19 -24.98 -9.59
C GLN A 9 -12.36 -24.73 -8.31
N GLU A 10 -12.02 -23.46 -8.01
CA GLU A 10 -11.37 -23.09 -6.76
C GLU A 10 -12.27 -23.35 -5.54
N PHE A 11 -13.57 -23.08 -5.66
CA PHE A 11 -14.55 -23.46 -4.64
C PHE A 11 -14.58 -24.96 -4.39
N LYS A 12 -14.61 -25.78 -5.44
CA LYS A 12 -14.54 -27.25 -5.30
C LYS A 12 -13.25 -27.71 -4.62
N LYS A 13 -12.11 -27.09 -4.89
CA LYS A 13 -10.85 -27.38 -4.18
C LYS A 13 -10.95 -27.03 -2.69
N SER A 14 -11.60 -25.94 -2.33
CA SER A 14 -11.80 -25.55 -0.92
C SER A 14 -12.76 -26.50 -0.18
N LEU A 15 -13.73 -27.10 -0.87
CA LEU A 15 -14.65 -28.11 -0.30
C LEU A 15 -13.94 -29.40 0.10
N THR A 16 -12.83 -29.75 -0.56
CA THR A 16 -12.07 -30.98 -0.23
C THR A 16 -11.18 -30.83 1.00
N ALA A 17 -10.97 -29.61 1.50
CA ALA A 17 -10.28 -29.34 2.75
C ALA A 17 -11.29 -29.28 3.91
N ASN A 18 -11.71 -30.43 4.40
CA ASN A 18 -12.43 -30.72 5.66
C ASN A 18 -13.09 -29.53 6.38
N GLY A 19 -14.20 -29.01 5.86
CA GLY A 19 -14.93 -27.95 6.55
C GLY A 19 -16.36 -27.80 6.05
N THR A 20 -17.31 -27.54 6.96
CA THR A 20 -18.72 -27.35 6.63
C THR A 20 -19.02 -25.86 6.36
N LEU A 21 -18.41 -24.95 7.16
CA LEU A 21 -18.72 -23.52 7.12
C LEU A 21 -17.80 -22.72 6.20
N VAL A 22 -16.50 -23.04 6.21
CA VAL A 22 -15.49 -22.30 5.40
C VAL A 22 -15.84 -22.30 3.91
N PRO A 23 -16.25 -23.40 3.26
CA PRO A 23 -16.66 -23.39 1.87
C PRO A 23 -17.84 -22.46 1.57
N VAL A 24 -18.82 -22.40 2.45
CA VAL A 24 -20.00 -21.51 2.29
C VAL A 24 -19.58 -20.04 2.35
N VAL A 25 -18.77 -19.70 3.33
CA VAL A 25 -18.24 -18.32 3.45
C VAL A 25 -17.31 -17.98 2.29
N HIS A 26 -16.48 -18.93 1.83
CA HIS A 26 -15.62 -18.73 0.67
C HIS A 26 -16.41 -18.38 -0.58
N GLN A 27 -17.51 -19.12 -0.86
CA GLN A 27 -18.41 -18.82 -1.97
C GLN A 27 -19.00 -17.40 -1.87
N LEU A 28 -19.47 -17.02 -0.67
CA LEU A 28 -20.00 -15.67 -0.42
C LEU A 28 -18.94 -14.58 -0.71
N LEU A 29 -17.69 -14.78 -0.27
CA LEU A 29 -16.61 -13.81 -0.48
C LEU A 29 -16.24 -13.69 -1.97
N ILE A 30 -16.24 -14.80 -2.71
CA ILE A 30 -16.04 -14.78 -4.17
C ILE A 30 -17.16 -13.96 -4.83
N GLU A 31 -18.42 -14.22 -4.49
CA GLU A 31 -19.56 -13.50 -5.05
C GLU A 31 -19.50 -12.00 -4.75
N LYS A 32 -19.16 -11.61 -3.52
CA LYS A 32 -18.92 -10.21 -3.16
C LYS A 32 -17.81 -9.58 -4.02
N ARG A 33 -16.69 -10.29 -4.19
CA ARG A 33 -15.57 -9.80 -4.99
C ARG A 33 -15.94 -9.60 -6.46
N LEU A 34 -16.71 -10.52 -7.05
CA LEU A 34 -17.15 -10.44 -8.43
C LEU A 34 -18.18 -9.31 -8.65
N LYS A 35 -18.98 -8.98 -7.63
CA LYS A 35 -19.93 -7.86 -7.66
C LYS A 35 -19.29 -6.50 -7.36
N SER A 36 -18.04 -6.49 -6.89
CA SER A 36 -17.35 -5.24 -6.57
C SER A 36 -17.06 -4.43 -7.83
N THR A 37 -17.57 -3.23 -7.86
CA THR A 37 -17.38 -2.24 -8.95
C THR A 37 -16.23 -1.30 -8.60
N ARG A 38 -15.00 -1.84 -8.55
CA ARG A 38 -13.83 -0.95 -8.40
C ARG A 38 -13.66 -0.17 -9.71
N ASP A 39 -13.43 1.11 -9.59
CA ASP A 39 -13.05 1.94 -10.73
C ASP A 39 -11.81 1.37 -11.43
N THR A 40 -11.84 1.33 -12.75
CA THR A 40 -10.75 0.82 -13.60
C THR A 40 -10.26 1.86 -14.61
N GLU A 41 -10.82 3.07 -14.59
CA GLU A 41 -10.47 4.14 -15.52
C GLU A 41 -9.37 5.06 -14.97
N HIS A 42 -9.05 4.95 -13.68
CA HIS A 42 -8.09 5.77 -12.98
C HIS A 42 -6.97 4.96 -12.32
N LEU A 43 -5.90 5.68 -11.98
CA LEU A 43 -4.80 5.19 -11.16
C LEU A 43 -5.16 5.32 -9.68
N HIS A 44 -4.94 4.25 -8.91
CA HIS A 44 -5.24 4.25 -7.48
C HIS A 44 -3.95 4.43 -6.66
N PRO A 45 -3.88 5.42 -5.74
CA PRO A 45 -2.69 5.66 -4.91
C PRO A 45 -2.16 4.41 -4.21
N SER A 46 -3.04 3.56 -3.66
CA SER A 46 -2.66 2.30 -3.01
C SER A 46 -2.02 1.26 -3.95
N GLU A 47 -2.14 1.43 -5.27
CA GLU A 47 -1.53 0.55 -6.26
C GLU A 47 -0.23 1.12 -6.79
N ILE A 48 -0.24 2.38 -7.21
CA ILE A 48 0.91 3.02 -7.88
C ILE A 48 2.07 3.31 -6.92
N CYS A 49 1.82 3.37 -5.62
CA CYS A 49 2.85 3.60 -4.60
C CYS A 49 3.59 2.34 -4.15
N LYS A 50 3.21 1.15 -4.65
CA LYS A 50 3.93 -0.09 -4.37
C LYS A 50 5.31 -0.06 -5.00
N LYS A 51 6.30 -0.65 -4.31
CA LYS A 51 7.69 -0.73 -4.79
C LYS A 51 7.86 -1.54 -6.08
N ASP A 52 6.92 -2.42 -6.38
CA ASP A 52 6.89 -3.28 -7.57
C ASP A 52 5.80 -2.87 -8.57
N TRP A 53 5.36 -1.61 -8.51
CA TRP A 53 4.39 -1.10 -9.45
C TRP A 53 4.91 -1.12 -10.88
N CYS A 54 4.10 -1.67 -11.78
CA CYS A 54 4.35 -1.67 -13.22
C CYS A 54 3.33 -0.76 -13.92
N PRO A 55 3.73 0.41 -14.46
CA PRO A 55 2.82 1.34 -15.16
C PRO A 55 2.06 0.68 -16.31
N ARG A 56 2.67 -0.29 -16.98
CA ARG A 56 2.04 -1.05 -18.06
C ARG A 56 0.85 -1.87 -17.56
N SER A 57 0.92 -2.42 -16.34
CA SER A 57 -0.21 -3.14 -15.72
C SER A 57 -1.42 -2.22 -15.53
N SER A 58 -1.20 -1.01 -15.03
CA SER A 58 -2.26 -0.01 -14.86
C SER A 58 -2.83 0.43 -16.22
N TRP A 59 -1.99 0.60 -17.23
CA TRP A 59 -2.43 0.89 -18.60
C TRP A 59 -3.38 -0.21 -19.15
N TYR A 60 -3.04 -1.49 -18.97
CA TYR A 60 -3.93 -2.60 -19.38
C TYR A 60 -5.27 -2.56 -18.63
N THR A 61 -5.24 -2.23 -17.34
CA THR A 61 -6.47 -2.08 -16.55
C THR A 61 -7.35 -0.98 -17.12
N ILE A 62 -6.79 0.21 -17.34
CA ILE A 62 -7.53 1.39 -17.85
C ILE A 62 -8.05 1.15 -19.26
N LYS A 63 -7.30 0.45 -20.09
CA LYS A 63 -7.72 0.10 -21.46
C LYS A 63 -8.74 -1.05 -21.51
N GLY A 64 -9.14 -1.59 -20.36
CA GLY A 64 -10.17 -2.64 -20.29
C GLY A 64 -9.74 -4.00 -20.83
N TYR A 65 -8.43 -4.30 -20.84
CA TYR A 65 -7.97 -5.63 -21.25
C TYR A 65 -8.44 -6.71 -20.30
N GLU A 66 -8.72 -7.88 -20.88
CA GLU A 66 -9.13 -9.05 -20.09
C GLU A 66 -7.98 -9.54 -19.20
N LYS A 67 -8.29 -9.76 -17.93
CA LYS A 67 -7.34 -10.30 -16.96
C LYS A 67 -7.19 -11.80 -17.15
N ASN A 68 -5.97 -12.30 -16.99
CA ASN A 68 -5.76 -13.75 -16.80
C ASN A 68 -6.49 -14.21 -15.52
N ASP A 69 -6.68 -15.52 -15.39
CA ASP A 69 -7.33 -16.12 -14.22
C ASP A 69 -6.77 -15.60 -12.90
N GLU A 70 -7.61 -14.98 -12.07
CA GLU A 70 -7.26 -14.58 -10.71
C GLU A 70 -7.58 -15.73 -9.73
N SER A 71 -6.65 -16.05 -8.85
CA SER A 71 -6.90 -16.97 -7.76
C SER A 71 -7.57 -16.25 -6.58
N PHE A 72 -8.80 -16.65 -6.25
CA PHE A 72 -9.54 -16.16 -5.09
C PHE A 72 -9.50 -17.18 -3.95
N THR A 73 -8.31 -17.42 -3.39
CA THR A 73 -8.21 -18.30 -2.23
C THR A 73 -8.96 -17.71 -1.04
N PHE A 74 -9.54 -18.58 -0.20
CA PHE A 74 -10.22 -18.14 1.02
C PHE A 74 -9.33 -17.26 1.90
N GLN A 75 -8.07 -17.68 2.10
CA GLN A 75 -7.11 -16.92 2.88
C GLN A 75 -6.93 -15.49 2.36
N ARG A 76 -6.75 -15.32 1.05
CA ARG A 76 -6.57 -13.99 0.44
C ARG A 76 -7.81 -13.10 0.63
N LEU A 77 -8.99 -13.65 0.39
CA LEU A 77 -10.25 -12.92 0.57
C LEU A 77 -10.48 -12.54 2.04
N ASN A 78 -10.21 -13.48 2.96
CA ASN A 78 -10.35 -13.24 4.39
C ASN A 78 -9.39 -12.13 4.90
N VAL A 79 -8.16 -12.08 4.38
CA VAL A 79 -7.21 -10.98 4.71
C VAL A 79 -7.75 -9.62 4.30
N PHE A 80 -8.44 -9.52 3.15
CA PHE A 80 -9.07 -8.26 2.72
C PHE A 80 -10.25 -7.88 3.61
N GLU A 81 -11.13 -8.83 3.94
CA GLU A 81 -12.27 -8.57 4.84
C GLU A 81 -11.79 -8.11 6.23
N GLU A 82 -10.75 -8.76 6.77
CA GLU A 82 -10.16 -8.34 8.03
C GLU A 82 -9.59 -6.91 7.98
N GLY A 83 -8.95 -6.54 6.86
CA GLY A 83 -8.52 -5.16 6.63
C GLY A 83 -9.70 -4.18 6.71
N HIS A 84 -10.78 -4.45 6.00
CA HIS A 84 -11.98 -3.62 6.01
C HIS A 84 -12.63 -3.51 7.42
N LEU A 85 -12.60 -4.59 8.21
CA LEU A 85 -13.12 -4.55 9.59
C LEU A 85 -12.27 -3.65 10.49
N ILE A 86 -10.94 -3.68 10.35
CA ILE A 86 -10.04 -2.83 11.13
C ILE A 86 -10.22 -1.36 10.76
N HIS A 87 -10.34 -1.03 9.46
CA HIS A 87 -10.63 0.34 9.02
C HIS A 87 -11.92 0.85 9.65
N ARG A 88 -13.02 0.08 9.50
CA ARG A 88 -14.33 0.44 10.05
C ARG A 88 -14.29 0.63 11.56
N LYS A 89 -13.63 -0.27 12.30
CA LYS A 89 -13.44 -0.16 13.75
C LYS A 89 -12.82 1.18 14.15
N TRP A 90 -11.74 1.58 13.50
CA TRP A 90 -11.07 2.85 13.81
C TRP A 90 -11.90 4.06 13.37
N GLN A 91 -12.55 4.01 12.21
CA GLN A 91 -13.44 5.06 11.75
C GLN A 91 -14.61 5.27 12.71
N ASP A 92 -15.24 4.20 13.18
CA ASP A 92 -16.34 4.25 14.15
C ASP A 92 -15.87 4.86 15.49
N TRP A 93 -14.75 4.40 16.04
CA TRP A 93 -14.21 4.94 17.30
C TRP A 93 -13.83 6.42 17.21
N LEU A 94 -13.21 6.85 16.13
CA LEU A 94 -12.86 8.26 15.92
C LEU A 94 -14.11 9.13 15.70
N THR A 95 -15.17 8.56 15.13
CA THR A 95 -16.48 9.21 14.99
C THR A 95 -17.15 9.35 16.35
N GLU A 96 -17.21 8.29 17.15
CA GLU A 96 -17.74 8.31 18.52
C GLU A 96 -16.97 9.27 19.43
N ALA A 97 -15.64 9.37 19.25
CA ALA A 97 -14.80 10.33 19.95
C ALA A 97 -15.01 11.79 19.51
N GLY A 98 -15.79 12.03 18.45
CA GLY A 98 -16.11 13.36 17.95
C GLY A 98 -14.95 14.06 17.22
N VAL A 99 -13.92 13.32 16.78
CA VAL A 99 -12.78 13.88 16.07
C VAL A 99 -12.80 13.61 14.56
N MET A 100 -13.59 12.65 14.09
CA MET A 100 -13.76 12.35 12.67
C MET A 100 -14.57 13.43 11.96
N VAL A 101 -13.98 14.11 10.98
CA VAL A 101 -14.66 15.08 10.12
C VAL A 101 -15.30 14.35 8.94
N LYS A 102 -14.56 13.43 8.32
CA LYS A 102 -15.01 12.67 7.16
C LYS A 102 -14.28 11.32 7.10
N ALA A 103 -15.02 10.22 7.18
CA ALA A 103 -14.51 8.89 6.84
C ALA A 103 -14.53 8.71 5.32
N GLU A 104 -13.61 7.88 4.79
CA GLU A 104 -13.48 7.62 3.34
C GLU A 104 -13.48 8.93 2.53
N LEU A 105 -12.52 9.82 2.83
CA LEU A 105 -12.42 11.11 2.14
C LEU A 105 -12.07 10.87 0.68
N PRO A 106 -12.97 11.21 -0.29
CA PRO A 106 -12.71 10.99 -1.70
C PRO A 106 -11.60 11.90 -2.20
N ILE A 107 -10.78 11.35 -3.09
CA ILE A 107 -9.65 12.02 -3.73
C ILE A 107 -9.77 11.81 -5.23
N SER A 108 -9.69 12.89 -5.99
CA SER A 108 -9.57 12.85 -7.44
C SER A 108 -8.57 13.90 -7.91
N ASP A 109 -7.81 13.55 -8.94
CA ASP A 109 -6.92 14.47 -9.64
C ASP A 109 -6.90 14.07 -11.12
N ASP A 110 -7.70 14.77 -11.91
CA ASP A 110 -7.88 14.49 -13.33
C ASP A 110 -6.60 14.75 -14.14
N ASP A 111 -5.75 15.67 -13.70
CA ASP A 111 -4.49 15.98 -14.38
C ASP A 111 -3.53 14.79 -14.32
N HIS A 112 -3.58 14.03 -13.25
CA HIS A 112 -2.76 12.86 -13.01
C HIS A 112 -3.52 11.53 -13.12
N LEU A 113 -4.79 11.56 -13.54
CA LEU A 113 -5.65 10.37 -13.67
C LEU A 113 -5.79 9.59 -12.34
N LEU A 114 -5.78 10.31 -11.20
CA LEU A 114 -5.86 9.71 -9.87
C LEU A 114 -7.28 9.66 -9.34
N LEU A 115 -7.65 8.53 -8.75
CA LEU A 115 -8.89 8.36 -7.99
C LEU A 115 -8.63 7.46 -6.77
N GLY A 116 -9.18 7.82 -5.62
CA GLY A 116 -9.04 7.04 -4.40
C GLY A 116 -9.81 7.64 -3.24
N HIS A 117 -9.50 7.10 -2.05
CA HIS A 117 -10.04 7.59 -0.78
C HIS A 117 -8.92 7.54 0.25
N ALA A 118 -8.75 8.60 1.03
CA ALA A 118 -8.01 8.51 2.29
C ALA A 118 -8.95 7.91 3.35
N ASP A 119 -8.41 7.13 4.28
CA ASP A 119 -9.22 6.43 5.29
C ASP A 119 -10.02 7.39 6.16
N GLY A 120 -9.52 8.62 6.36
CA GLY A 120 -10.31 9.68 6.98
C GLY A 120 -9.60 11.03 7.06
N HIS A 121 -10.43 12.04 7.32
CA HIS A 121 -10.04 13.39 7.72
C HIS A 121 -10.50 13.58 9.17
N VAL A 122 -9.60 13.94 10.05
CA VAL A 122 -9.86 14.21 11.48
C VAL A 122 -9.48 15.64 11.85
N ASN A 123 -10.15 16.18 12.84
CA ASN A 123 -9.76 17.44 13.48
C ASN A 123 -9.50 17.22 14.95
N ILE A 124 -8.27 17.44 15.41
CA ILE A 124 -7.87 17.31 16.78
C ILE A 124 -7.36 18.66 17.29
N ASN A 125 -8.07 19.24 18.25
CA ASN A 125 -7.74 20.55 18.84
C ASN A 125 -7.61 21.69 17.80
N GLY A 126 -8.45 21.68 16.77
CA GLY A 126 -8.44 22.68 15.71
C GLY A 126 -7.43 22.43 14.60
N LYS A 127 -6.69 21.32 14.65
CA LYS A 127 -5.74 20.92 13.61
C LYS A 127 -6.34 19.82 12.74
N ASP A 128 -6.44 20.11 11.43
CA ASP A 128 -6.87 19.16 10.43
C ASP A 128 -5.72 18.21 10.06
N MET A 129 -6.02 16.91 9.98
CA MET A 129 -5.08 15.86 9.61
C MET A 129 -5.79 14.77 8.81
N LEU A 130 -5.09 14.14 7.89
CA LEU A 130 -5.50 12.86 7.32
C LEU A 130 -5.13 11.72 8.25
N ILE A 131 -5.85 10.62 8.14
CA ILE A 131 -5.48 9.35 8.75
C ILE A 131 -5.34 8.27 7.67
N GLU A 132 -4.42 7.36 7.90
CA GLU A 132 -4.21 6.16 7.10
C GLU A 132 -4.08 4.95 8.04
N ILE A 133 -4.99 4.00 7.92
CA ILE A 133 -5.12 2.84 8.81
C ILE A 133 -4.51 1.63 8.10
N LYS A 134 -3.59 0.97 8.76
CA LYS A 134 -2.93 -0.23 8.20
C LYS A 134 -2.95 -1.38 9.21
N SER A 135 -3.55 -2.49 8.81
CA SER A 135 -3.46 -3.74 9.56
C SER A 135 -2.22 -4.54 9.12
N LEU A 136 -1.27 -4.74 10.03
CA LEU A 136 0.00 -5.38 9.72
C LEU A 136 0.05 -6.84 10.15
N GLY A 137 0.65 -7.66 9.32
CA GLY A 137 0.99 -9.04 9.61
C GLY A 137 2.42 -9.35 9.16
N VAL A 138 2.91 -10.56 9.45
CA VAL A 138 4.27 -11.01 9.05
C VAL A 138 4.48 -10.88 7.54
N GLY A 139 3.45 -11.14 6.73
CA GLY A 139 3.50 -11.01 5.28
C GLY A 139 3.78 -9.57 4.80
N THR A 140 3.27 -8.58 5.53
CA THR A 140 3.54 -7.17 5.23
C THR A 140 5.01 -6.84 5.40
N PHE A 141 5.63 -7.24 6.50
CA PHE A 141 7.08 -7.06 6.71
C PHE A 141 7.91 -7.74 5.64
N ARG A 142 7.55 -8.98 5.28
CA ARG A 142 8.26 -9.72 4.23
C ARG A 142 8.23 -9.00 2.88
N PHE A 143 7.16 -8.28 2.59
CA PHE A 143 7.00 -7.52 1.36
C PHE A 143 7.65 -6.14 1.45
N GLU A 144 7.33 -5.37 2.49
CA GLU A 144 7.72 -3.97 2.62
C GLU A 144 9.17 -3.80 3.12
N ASN A 145 9.62 -4.65 4.05
CA ASN A 145 10.94 -4.57 4.66
C ASN A 145 11.55 -5.98 4.81
N TYR A 146 12.03 -6.53 3.69
CA TYR A 146 12.58 -7.88 3.65
C TYR A 146 13.86 -8.05 4.49
N ASP A 147 14.64 -6.99 4.66
CA ASP A 147 15.86 -7.05 5.47
C ASP A 147 15.53 -7.18 6.95
N LEU A 148 14.59 -6.41 7.46
CA LEU A 148 14.06 -6.58 8.81
C LEU A 148 13.42 -7.97 9.01
N TYR A 149 12.68 -8.45 7.99
CA TYR A 149 12.12 -9.81 8.02
C TYR A 149 13.21 -10.88 8.18
N LYS A 150 14.32 -10.77 7.44
CA LYS A 150 15.47 -11.68 7.55
C LYS A 150 16.18 -11.55 8.90
N GLU A 151 16.46 -10.33 9.32
CA GLU A 151 17.12 -10.02 10.59
C GLU A 151 16.38 -10.65 11.78
N CYS A 152 15.05 -10.58 11.78
CA CYS A 152 14.23 -11.17 12.83
C CYS A 152 13.84 -12.65 12.57
N ASN A 153 14.41 -13.30 11.55
CA ASN A 153 14.06 -14.68 11.17
C ASN A 153 12.54 -14.93 11.00
N GLY A 154 11.81 -13.91 10.53
CA GLY A 154 10.35 -13.95 10.36
C GLY A 154 9.57 -13.86 11.68
N ASN A 155 10.21 -13.58 12.82
CA ASN A 155 9.53 -13.36 14.10
C ASN A 155 8.75 -12.02 14.06
N GLY A 156 7.42 -12.14 14.03
CA GLY A 156 6.53 -10.99 13.88
C GLY A 156 6.62 -10.00 15.03
N ASP A 157 6.68 -10.47 16.26
CA ASP A 157 6.71 -9.61 17.44
C ASP A 157 8.03 -8.83 17.55
N GLU A 158 9.15 -9.45 17.14
CA GLU A 158 10.43 -8.74 17.05
C GLU A 158 10.42 -7.67 15.97
N MET A 159 9.89 -8.00 14.78
CA MET A 159 9.73 -7.04 13.70
C MET A 159 8.84 -5.87 14.13
N TRP A 160 7.72 -6.15 14.78
CA TRP A 160 6.84 -5.14 15.32
C TRP A 160 7.55 -4.23 16.32
N LYS A 161 8.29 -4.81 17.27
CA LYS A 161 9.07 -4.03 18.24
C LYS A 161 10.12 -3.13 17.59
N LYS A 162 10.77 -3.60 16.51
CA LYS A 162 11.82 -2.85 15.80
C LYS A 162 11.28 -1.80 14.82
N LEU A 163 10.02 -1.87 14.41
CA LEU A 163 9.42 -0.91 13.49
C LEU A 163 9.38 0.48 14.14
N ARG A 164 10.10 1.46 13.57
CA ARG A 164 10.23 2.84 14.07
C ARG A 164 9.67 3.89 13.14
N THR A 165 9.47 3.56 11.87
CA THR A 165 8.96 4.46 10.83
C THR A 165 7.91 3.74 10.00
N PRO A 166 6.96 4.47 9.36
CA PRO A 166 6.06 3.86 8.40
C PRO A 166 6.82 3.30 7.20
N PHE A 167 6.22 2.37 6.48
CA PHE A 167 6.82 1.81 5.26
C PHE A 167 6.83 2.84 4.13
N PRO A 168 7.90 2.87 3.29
CA PRO A 168 8.02 3.83 2.20
C PRO A 168 6.84 3.85 1.23
N SER A 169 6.28 2.69 0.88
CA SER A 169 5.11 2.61 0.00
C SER A 169 3.88 3.31 0.60
N HIS A 170 3.67 3.16 1.91
CA HIS A 170 2.59 3.83 2.62
C HIS A 170 2.81 5.34 2.68
N VAL A 171 4.07 5.78 2.91
CA VAL A 171 4.41 7.20 2.91
C VAL A 171 4.13 7.82 1.54
N ARG A 172 4.54 7.18 0.44
CA ARG A 172 4.23 7.64 -0.92
C ARG A 172 2.73 7.79 -1.15
N GLN A 173 1.93 6.82 -0.69
CA GLN A 173 0.47 6.86 -0.77
C GLN A 173 -0.08 8.06 0.01
N ALA A 174 0.40 8.27 1.24
CA ALA A 174 0.01 9.41 2.07
C ALA A 174 0.36 10.76 1.42
N MET A 175 1.53 10.86 0.78
CA MET A 175 1.94 12.07 0.06
C MET A 175 0.97 12.42 -1.06
N LEU A 176 0.51 11.44 -1.84
CA LEU A 176 -0.51 11.68 -2.87
C LEU A 176 -1.84 12.16 -2.28
N TYR A 177 -2.25 11.60 -1.14
CA TYR A 177 -3.46 12.04 -0.45
C TYR A 177 -3.33 13.48 0.05
N MET A 178 -2.20 13.82 0.66
CA MET A 178 -1.93 15.19 1.13
C MET A 178 -1.83 16.18 -0.03
N HIS A 179 -1.23 15.78 -1.15
CA HIS A 179 -1.18 16.60 -2.37
C HIS A 179 -2.59 16.92 -2.89
N ALA A 180 -3.43 15.89 -3.06
CA ALA A 180 -4.76 16.05 -3.65
C ALA A 180 -5.76 16.78 -2.73
N THR A 181 -5.58 16.71 -1.41
CA THR A 181 -6.50 17.33 -0.44
C THR A 181 -6.04 18.69 0.06
N GLY A 182 -4.75 19.03 -0.06
CA GLY A 182 -4.15 20.21 0.56
C GLY A 182 -4.03 20.12 2.09
N ILE A 183 -4.33 18.96 2.71
CA ILE A 183 -4.13 18.71 4.14
C ILE A 183 -2.73 18.12 4.32
N HIS A 184 -1.82 18.87 4.93
CA HIS A 184 -0.38 18.59 4.92
C HIS A 184 0.16 17.87 6.17
N ASP A 185 -0.72 17.38 7.01
CA ASP A 185 -0.39 16.50 8.14
C ASP A 185 -1.17 15.18 8.02
N LEU A 186 -0.52 14.05 8.28
CA LEU A 186 -1.16 12.74 8.27
C LEU A 186 -0.66 11.90 9.44
N VAL A 187 -1.57 11.12 10.03
CA VAL A 187 -1.27 10.12 11.04
C VAL A 187 -1.51 8.73 10.46
N PHE A 188 -0.48 7.88 10.50
CA PHE A 188 -0.65 6.44 10.31
C PHE A 188 -1.08 5.78 11.60
N LEU A 189 -2.13 4.97 11.53
CA LEU A 189 -2.53 4.03 12.57
C LEU A 189 -2.17 2.61 12.12
N TYR A 190 -1.04 2.11 12.62
CA TYR A 190 -0.59 0.74 12.35
C TYR A 190 -1.07 -0.19 13.45
N GLU A 191 -1.91 -1.15 13.12
CA GLU A 191 -2.37 -2.17 14.05
C GLU A 191 -1.70 -3.53 13.75
N TRP A 192 -1.03 -4.09 14.75
CA TRP A 192 -0.43 -5.40 14.68
C TRP A 192 -1.49 -6.49 14.91
N LYS A 193 -1.78 -7.28 13.87
CA LYS A 193 -2.88 -8.27 13.89
C LYS A 193 -2.75 -9.34 14.99
N ALA A 194 -1.52 -9.70 15.39
CA ALA A 194 -1.30 -10.78 16.35
C ALA A 194 -1.67 -10.38 17.79
N THR A 195 -1.39 -9.14 18.20
CA THR A 195 -1.60 -8.66 19.57
C THR A 195 -2.55 -7.48 19.67
N GLN A 196 -2.97 -6.91 18.53
CA GLN A 196 -3.79 -5.69 18.44
C GLN A 196 -3.10 -4.45 19.02
N GLU A 197 -1.78 -4.51 19.22
CA GLU A 197 -0.98 -3.35 19.55
C GLU A 197 -0.99 -2.33 18.41
N VAL A 198 -0.95 -1.05 18.76
CA VAL A 198 -1.02 0.04 17.81
C VAL A 198 0.23 0.90 17.88
N LYS A 199 0.69 1.35 16.72
CA LYS A 199 1.70 2.40 16.59
C LYS A 199 1.13 3.54 15.77
N GLU A 200 1.42 4.75 16.19
CA GLU A 200 1.13 5.97 15.45
C GLU A 200 2.42 6.56 14.89
N PHE A 201 2.35 7.03 13.64
CA PHE A 201 3.42 7.78 13.01
C PHE A 201 2.82 9.03 12.36
N THR A 202 3.28 10.19 12.76
CA THR A 202 2.88 11.44 12.11
C THR A 202 3.88 11.80 11.04
N VAL A 203 3.39 12.12 9.84
CA VAL A 203 4.20 12.60 8.72
C VAL A 203 3.65 13.92 8.20
N LYS A 204 4.53 14.74 7.66
CA LYS A 204 4.20 15.99 7.00
C LYS A 204 4.37 15.84 5.49
N PHE A 205 3.70 16.70 4.76
CA PHE A 205 3.80 16.73 3.31
C PHE A 205 5.23 17.02 2.84
N MET A 206 5.74 16.19 1.93
CA MET A 206 7.06 16.28 1.32
C MET A 206 6.89 16.30 -0.21
N PRO A 207 6.88 17.48 -0.86
CA PRO A 207 6.63 17.60 -2.30
C PRO A 207 7.59 16.77 -3.16
N GLU A 208 8.85 16.66 -2.75
CA GLU A 208 9.90 15.93 -3.44
C GLU A 208 9.60 14.42 -3.59
N LEU A 209 8.80 13.84 -2.69
CA LEU A 209 8.36 12.46 -2.80
C LEU A 209 7.15 12.27 -3.74
N VAL A 210 6.44 13.33 -4.04
CA VAL A 210 5.23 13.30 -4.87
C VAL A 210 5.57 13.46 -6.35
N GLU A 211 6.46 14.38 -6.67
CA GLU A 211 6.79 14.80 -8.04
C GLU A 211 7.13 13.62 -8.98
N PRO A 212 7.99 12.66 -8.60
CA PRO A 212 8.28 11.50 -9.44
C PRO A 212 7.04 10.64 -9.73
N ILE A 213 6.14 10.51 -8.75
CA ILE A 213 4.93 9.70 -8.90
C ILE A 213 3.94 10.40 -9.83
N LEU A 214 3.73 11.71 -9.67
CA LEU A 214 2.87 12.49 -10.56
C LEU A 214 3.38 12.49 -11.99
N SER A 215 4.69 12.61 -12.19
CA SER A 215 5.33 12.50 -13.50
C SER A 215 5.04 11.15 -14.16
N ALA A 216 5.08 10.06 -13.39
CA ALA A 216 4.70 8.73 -13.88
C ALA A 216 3.21 8.62 -14.23
N CYS A 217 2.34 9.25 -13.44
CA CYS A 217 0.91 9.31 -13.72
C CYS A 217 0.62 10.03 -15.05
N VAL A 218 1.28 11.19 -15.27
CA VAL A 218 1.19 11.94 -16.55
C VAL A 218 1.67 11.08 -17.72
N MET A 219 2.75 10.33 -17.56
CA MET A 219 3.24 9.41 -18.58
C MET A 219 2.21 8.33 -18.90
N VAL A 220 1.62 7.68 -17.88
CA VAL A 220 0.56 6.68 -18.09
C VAL A 220 -0.65 7.30 -18.79
N LYS A 221 -1.08 8.50 -18.38
CA LYS A 221 -2.19 9.24 -19.01
C LYS A 221 -1.93 9.48 -20.51
N LYS A 222 -0.71 9.90 -20.86
CA LYS A 222 -0.31 10.06 -22.29
C LYS A 222 -0.34 8.74 -23.04
N CYS A 223 0.12 7.65 -22.44
CA CYS A 223 0.08 6.31 -23.03
C CYS A 223 -1.37 5.81 -23.20
N VAL A 224 -2.26 6.12 -22.26
CA VAL A 224 -3.71 5.79 -22.39
C VAL A 224 -4.32 6.55 -23.57
N ALA A 225 -4.02 7.84 -23.71
CA ALA A 225 -4.53 8.67 -24.81
C ALA A 225 -4.00 8.24 -26.19
N SER A 226 -2.72 7.87 -26.28
CA SER A 226 -2.10 7.41 -27.54
C SER A 226 -2.46 5.97 -27.92
N GLY A 227 -2.97 5.16 -26.97
CA GLY A 227 -3.21 3.74 -27.17
C GLY A 227 -1.95 2.87 -27.16
N ILE A 228 -0.78 3.46 -26.88
CA ILE A 228 0.51 2.77 -26.81
C ILE A 228 0.85 2.50 -25.32
N PRO A 229 1.13 1.27 -24.92
CA PRO A 229 1.45 0.97 -23.53
C PRO A 229 2.79 1.59 -23.11
N PRO A 230 2.93 1.98 -21.83
CA PRO A 230 4.22 2.40 -21.30
C PRO A 230 5.27 1.29 -21.43
N MET A 231 6.55 1.65 -21.45
CA MET A 231 7.62 0.66 -21.38
C MET A 231 7.55 -0.15 -20.08
N ARG A 232 8.06 -1.38 -20.13
CA ARG A 232 8.26 -2.14 -18.90
C ARG A 232 9.35 -1.45 -18.08
N PRO A 233 9.19 -1.38 -16.74
CA PRO A 233 10.26 -0.90 -15.89
C PRO A 233 11.58 -1.64 -16.15
N ALA A 234 12.72 -0.95 -16.05
CA ALA A 234 14.04 -1.51 -16.37
C ALA A 234 14.38 -2.76 -15.53
N TRP A 235 13.84 -2.86 -14.31
CA TRP A 235 14.02 -4.02 -13.43
C TRP A 235 13.20 -5.27 -13.84
N ILE A 236 12.34 -5.15 -14.86
CA ILE A 236 11.62 -6.30 -15.46
C ILE A 236 12.38 -6.73 -16.72
N GLU A 237 13.28 -7.68 -16.56
CA GLU A 237 14.13 -8.17 -17.64
C GLU A 237 13.40 -9.20 -18.52
N ASP A 238 12.61 -10.09 -17.91
CA ASP A 238 11.91 -11.17 -18.58
C ASP A 238 10.54 -11.50 -17.94
N GLU A 239 9.78 -12.39 -18.57
CA GLU A 239 8.48 -12.86 -18.11
C GLU A 239 8.54 -13.66 -16.78
N LYS A 240 9.72 -14.14 -16.40
CA LYS A 240 9.94 -14.92 -15.16
C LYS A 240 10.08 -14.02 -13.95
N ASN A 241 10.18 -12.71 -14.15
CA ASN A 241 10.18 -11.74 -13.07
C ASN A 241 8.97 -11.98 -12.14
N LYS A 242 9.20 -11.88 -10.84
CA LYS A 242 8.18 -12.15 -9.81
C LYS A 242 6.90 -11.33 -10.00
N THR A 243 7.04 -10.06 -10.35
CA THR A 243 5.91 -9.16 -10.59
C THR A 243 5.11 -9.59 -11.81
N CYS A 244 5.80 -10.00 -12.91
CA CYS A 244 5.15 -10.52 -14.10
C CYS A 244 4.39 -11.83 -13.83
N LYS A 245 4.96 -12.74 -13.05
CA LYS A 245 4.25 -13.99 -12.66
C LYS A 245 2.96 -13.76 -11.90
N GLN A 246 2.85 -12.65 -11.19
CA GLN A 246 1.65 -12.27 -10.42
C GLN A 246 0.75 -11.29 -11.17
N CYS A 247 1.20 -10.77 -12.32
CA CYS A 247 0.47 -9.79 -13.09
C CYS A 247 -0.68 -10.44 -13.87
N PRO A 248 -1.94 -9.93 -13.73
CA PRO A 248 -3.08 -10.49 -14.44
C PRO A 248 -3.01 -10.28 -15.96
N TYR A 249 -2.10 -9.48 -16.44
CA TYR A 249 -1.92 -9.19 -17.87
C TYR A 249 -0.63 -9.79 -18.47
N SER A 250 0.09 -10.62 -17.72
CA SER A 250 1.40 -11.13 -18.11
C SER A 250 1.38 -11.80 -19.48
N LYS A 251 0.45 -12.72 -19.71
CA LYS A 251 0.32 -13.45 -20.98
C LYS A 251 0.12 -12.50 -22.17
N THR A 252 -0.81 -11.55 -22.05
CA THR A 252 -1.10 -10.55 -23.09
C THR A 252 0.10 -9.63 -23.30
N CYS A 253 0.70 -9.14 -22.22
CA CYS A 253 1.84 -8.24 -22.27
C CYS A 253 3.06 -8.83 -23.00
N TRP A 254 3.38 -10.09 -22.75
CA TRP A 254 4.54 -10.74 -23.38
C TRP A 254 4.24 -11.26 -24.78
N ARG A 255 3.00 -11.68 -25.07
CA ARG A 255 2.59 -12.07 -26.42
C ARG A 255 2.61 -10.90 -27.40
N ASP A 256 2.03 -9.77 -27.00
CA ASP A 256 1.78 -8.65 -27.91
C ASP A 256 3.01 -7.74 -28.10
N TYR A 257 3.92 -7.69 -27.12
CA TYR A 257 5.07 -6.77 -27.13
C TYR A 257 6.43 -7.45 -26.95
N GLY A 258 6.52 -8.78 -27.03
CA GLY A 258 7.76 -9.57 -27.09
C GLY A 258 8.81 -9.23 -26.03
N THR A 259 10.06 -9.49 -26.37
CA THR A 259 11.24 -9.04 -25.63
C THR A 259 11.47 -7.55 -25.89
N ARG A 260 11.81 -6.81 -24.86
CA ARG A 260 12.14 -5.38 -24.72
C ARG A 260 11.97 -4.51 -25.98
N ASP A 261 11.02 -3.59 -25.97
CA ASP A 261 10.89 -2.54 -26.97
C ASP A 261 12.11 -1.59 -26.91
N GLU A 262 12.93 -1.56 -27.96
CA GLU A 262 14.12 -0.71 -28.06
C GLU A 262 13.81 0.76 -28.42
N THR A 263 12.56 1.19 -28.48
CA THR A 263 12.17 2.41 -29.18
C THR A 263 11.49 3.50 -28.38
N SER A 264 11.80 3.73 -27.11
CA SER A 264 11.41 5.01 -26.53
C SER A 264 12.20 5.41 -25.29
N ASP A 265 12.65 6.66 -25.25
CA ASP A 265 13.14 7.40 -24.07
C ASP A 265 12.00 7.67 -23.04
N GLN A 266 11.19 6.66 -22.71
CA GLN A 266 10.14 6.82 -21.72
C GLN A 266 10.71 6.64 -20.31
N PHE A 267 10.59 7.70 -19.54
CA PHE A 267 10.99 7.78 -18.14
C PHE A 267 10.29 6.70 -17.29
N THR A 268 11.05 5.86 -16.62
CA THR A 268 10.58 5.05 -15.49
C THR A 268 11.00 5.76 -14.22
N PRO A 269 10.07 6.22 -13.38
CA PRO A 269 10.45 6.85 -12.12
C PRO A 269 11.12 5.81 -11.22
N GLU A 270 12.40 5.98 -10.97
CA GLU A 270 13.05 5.30 -9.87
C GLU A 270 12.66 6.02 -8.59
N VAL A 271 11.68 5.49 -7.88
CA VAL A 271 11.38 5.97 -6.54
C VAL A 271 12.33 5.29 -5.57
N ASN A 272 13.27 6.07 -5.04
CA ASN A 272 14.30 5.58 -4.13
C ASN A 272 13.75 5.44 -2.71
N ASP A 273 13.43 4.22 -2.30
CA ASP A 273 12.97 3.92 -0.93
C ASP A 273 13.97 4.37 0.14
N GLY A 274 15.26 4.45 -0.18
CA GLY A 274 16.31 4.95 0.71
C GLY A 274 16.21 6.44 0.99
N GLU A 275 15.67 7.24 0.07
CA GLU A 275 15.40 8.67 0.31
C GLU A 275 14.23 8.84 1.25
N VAL A 276 13.13 8.14 1.01
CA VAL A 276 11.96 8.16 1.91
C VAL A 276 12.35 7.78 3.34
N GLN A 277 13.18 6.76 3.53
CA GLN A 277 13.61 6.35 4.86
C GLN A 277 14.56 7.36 5.53
N ARG A 278 15.42 8.04 4.77
CA ARG A 278 16.30 9.08 5.32
C ARG A 278 15.50 10.27 5.84
N GLU A 279 14.50 10.72 5.10
CA GLU A 279 13.64 11.85 5.50
C GLU A 279 12.78 11.54 6.74
N LEU A 280 12.47 10.26 6.98
CA LEU A 280 11.66 9.82 8.12
C LEU A 280 12.47 9.56 9.39
N GLN A 281 13.82 9.54 9.33
CA GLN A 281 14.64 9.33 10.51
C GLN A 281 14.60 10.56 11.42
N PRO A 282 14.41 10.39 12.75
CA PRO A 282 14.57 11.50 13.67
C PRO A 282 16.01 12.03 13.56
N PRO A 283 16.20 13.35 13.70
CA PRO A 283 17.54 13.94 13.65
C PRO A 283 18.44 13.20 14.65
N GLN A 284 19.59 12.71 14.16
CA GLN A 284 20.62 12.10 15.00
C GLN A 284 20.99 13.11 16.07
N PRO A 285 21.09 12.72 17.36
CA PRO A 285 21.58 13.62 18.38
C PRO A 285 22.97 14.10 17.91
N SER A 286 23.10 15.42 17.73
CA SER A 286 24.38 16.02 17.42
C SER A 286 25.38 15.59 18.48
N ASP A 287 26.51 15.00 18.09
CA ASP A 287 27.69 14.80 18.93
C ASP A 287 28.23 16.19 19.36
N SER A 288 27.53 16.83 20.29
CA SER A 288 28.08 17.93 21.04
C SER A 288 28.91 17.29 22.16
N GLY A 289 30.17 17.01 21.84
CA GLY A 289 31.18 16.74 22.87
C GLY A 289 31.27 17.91 23.82
N ASP A 290 30.69 17.73 24.99
CA ASP A 290 31.09 18.47 26.18
C ASP A 290 31.15 17.47 27.34
N ALA A 291 32.34 16.98 27.62
CA ALA A 291 32.67 16.17 28.77
C ALA A 291 32.68 17.07 30.01
N GLY A 292 31.51 17.30 30.60
CA GLY A 292 31.34 17.92 31.92
C GLY A 292 31.40 16.86 33.01
N ASP A 293 32.40 17.01 33.85
CA ASP A 293 32.74 16.30 35.07
C ASP A 293 31.54 15.89 35.93
N PRO A 294 31.40 14.62 36.38
CA PRO A 294 30.35 14.19 37.28
C PRO A 294 30.63 14.63 38.72
N GLY A 295 30.08 15.78 39.11
CA GLY A 295 30.07 16.27 40.51
C GLY A 295 29.23 15.34 41.39
N GLU A 296 29.74 15.11 42.61
CA GLU A 296 29.27 14.24 43.72
C GLU A 296 27.78 14.38 44.06
N PRO A 297 27.14 13.32 44.55
CA PRO A 297 25.72 13.33 44.95
C PRO A 297 25.53 14.06 46.32
N ARG A 298 24.76 15.14 46.30
CA ARG A 298 24.29 15.79 47.53
C ARG A 298 23.30 14.90 48.30
N ARG A 299 23.65 14.59 49.57
CA ARG A 299 22.78 13.94 50.55
C ARG A 299 21.51 14.79 50.80
N VAL A 300 20.35 14.20 50.59
CA VAL A 300 19.07 14.77 51.07
C VAL A 300 18.83 14.30 52.47
N ILE A 301 18.80 15.24 53.42
CA ILE A 301 18.35 15.02 54.79
C ILE A 301 16.83 15.12 54.83
N ARG A 302 16.17 14.05 55.32
CA ARG A 302 14.74 14.05 55.64
C ARG A 302 14.50 14.83 56.92
N ARG A 303 13.52 15.70 56.90
CA ARG A 303 12.69 16.07 58.06
C ARG A 303 11.22 15.95 57.67
#